data_9a6cf180c69d90ad868e9ec80133ac33
#
_entry.id   9a6cf180c69d90ad868e9ec80133ac33
#
_cell.length_a   1.000
_cell.length_b   1.000
_cell.length_c   1.000
_cell.angle_alpha   90.00
_cell.angle_beta   90.00
_cell.angle_gamma   90.00
#
_symmetry.space_group_name_H-M   'P 1'
#
loop_
_entity.id
_entity.type
_entity.pdbx_description
1 polymer ?
#
loop_
_entity_poly.entity_id
_entity_poly.type
_entity_poly.pdbx_seq_one_letter_code
_entity_poly.pdbx_strand_id
1 'polypeptide(L)'
;MAATANANEPIDKNILILGDSLSAGLGVNYDQAWPSLLQSRINKMEASYRVINAGVSGDTTSGGISRLPRLLKKYSPEILILELGGNDGLRGTSLKAIEKNLSDMINSAQSSNITVLLIGVQLPPNYGALYTKGFENIFSGLAKEHGLDLIQGSLKTMVNEGMMQSDGIHPNVL
;
A
#
# COMPACT_ATOMS: atom_id res chain seq x y z
N MET A 1 -21.46 44.46 13.80
CA MET A 1 -21.80 43.02 13.72
C MET A 1 -20.52 42.27 13.35
N ALA A 2 -19.92 41.61 14.30
CA ALA A 2 -18.68 40.83 14.07
C ALA A 2 -19.12 39.47 13.53
N ALA A 3 -18.64 39.10 12.35
CA ALA A 3 -18.82 37.78 11.78
C ALA A 3 -17.97 36.83 12.63
N THR A 4 -18.63 35.94 13.35
CA THR A 4 -17.99 34.80 14.01
C THR A 4 -17.42 33.89 12.96
N ALA A 5 -16.11 33.88 12.81
CA ALA A 5 -15.41 32.84 12.03
C ALA A 5 -15.73 31.49 12.70
N ASN A 6 -16.41 30.61 12.00
CA ASN A 6 -16.59 29.23 12.39
C ASN A 6 -15.21 28.55 12.42
N ALA A 7 -14.64 28.48 13.60
CA ALA A 7 -13.55 27.54 13.87
C ALA A 7 -14.17 26.13 13.97
N ASN A 8 -13.85 25.30 13.06
CA ASN A 8 -13.79 23.83 13.02
C ASN A 8 -14.33 23.28 11.71
N GLU A 9 -13.60 23.52 10.63
CA GLU A 9 -13.53 22.49 9.61
C GLU A 9 -12.72 21.34 10.23
N PRO A 10 -13.21 20.11 10.24
CA PRO A 10 -12.44 18.99 10.74
C PRO A 10 -11.16 18.91 9.92
N ILE A 11 -10.00 18.93 10.59
CA ILE A 11 -8.71 18.76 9.93
C ILE A 11 -8.76 17.37 9.32
N ASP A 12 -8.82 17.28 7.99
CA ASP A 12 -8.80 16.01 7.27
C ASP A 12 -7.52 15.26 7.61
N LYS A 13 -7.67 14.16 8.32
CA LYS A 13 -6.58 13.26 8.63
C LYS A 13 -6.12 12.57 7.34
N ASN A 14 -4.84 12.43 7.13
CA ASN A 14 -4.33 11.83 5.90
C ASN A 14 -4.06 10.35 6.05
N ILE A 15 -4.50 9.57 5.07
CA ILE A 15 -4.07 8.20 4.80
C ILE A 15 -3.12 8.27 3.62
N LEU A 16 -1.84 7.95 3.83
CA LEU A 16 -0.86 7.87 2.76
C LEU A 16 -0.77 6.43 2.26
N ILE A 17 -0.91 6.24 0.96
CA ILE A 17 -0.66 4.96 0.30
C ILE A 17 0.72 5.04 -0.36
N LEU A 18 1.64 4.20 0.10
CA LEU A 18 2.94 3.99 -0.53
C LEU A 18 2.90 2.63 -1.24
N GLY A 19 2.79 2.67 -2.56
CA GLY A 19 2.58 1.47 -3.36
C GLY A 19 3.19 1.55 -4.76
N ASP A 20 2.96 0.50 -5.52
CA ASP A 20 3.43 0.38 -6.90
C ASP A 20 2.31 0.54 -7.95
N SER A 21 2.31 -0.25 -9.02
CA SER A 21 1.30 -0.22 -10.08
C SER A 21 -0.09 -0.63 -9.63
N LEU A 22 -0.19 -1.48 -8.61
CA LEU A 22 -1.48 -1.90 -8.03
C LEU A 22 -2.18 -0.71 -7.38
N SER A 23 -1.44 0.09 -6.62
CA SER A 23 -1.94 1.33 -6.01
C SER A 23 -2.08 2.47 -7.02
N ALA A 24 -1.19 2.56 -8.02
CA ALA A 24 -1.30 3.56 -9.08
C ALA A 24 -2.53 3.37 -9.97
N GLY A 25 -3.16 2.18 -9.96
CA GLY A 25 -4.32 1.86 -10.79
C GLY A 25 -3.95 1.64 -12.25
N LEU A 26 -2.84 0.96 -12.51
CA LEU A 26 -2.39 0.69 -13.88
C LEU A 26 -3.44 -0.10 -14.66
N GLY A 27 -3.85 0.44 -15.81
CA GLY A 27 -4.81 -0.20 -16.73
C GLY A 27 -6.28 -0.06 -16.34
N VAL A 28 -6.62 0.70 -15.30
CA VAL A 28 -7.99 1.04 -14.92
C VAL A 28 -8.18 2.56 -14.86
N ASN A 29 -9.42 3.03 -14.96
CA ASN A 29 -9.70 4.45 -14.78
C ASN A 29 -9.45 4.88 -13.33
N TYR A 30 -9.10 6.15 -13.14
CA TYR A 30 -8.76 6.69 -11.81
C TYR A 30 -9.85 6.44 -10.76
N ASP A 31 -11.11 6.62 -11.10
CA ASP A 31 -12.27 6.42 -10.23
C ASP A 31 -12.56 4.95 -9.89
N GLN A 32 -12.02 4.02 -10.68
CA GLN A 32 -12.14 2.58 -10.50
C GLN A 32 -10.93 1.98 -9.75
N ALA A 33 -9.84 2.73 -9.61
CA ALA A 33 -8.66 2.31 -8.84
C ALA A 33 -9.00 2.20 -7.36
N TRP A 34 -8.51 1.17 -6.68
CA TRP A 34 -8.85 0.90 -5.29
C TRP A 34 -8.61 2.08 -4.32
N PRO A 35 -7.58 2.95 -4.49
CA PRO A 35 -7.44 4.12 -3.63
C PRO A 35 -8.59 5.11 -3.75
N SER A 36 -9.15 5.29 -4.97
CA SER A 36 -10.32 6.15 -5.20
C SER A 36 -11.59 5.52 -4.64
N LEU A 37 -11.73 4.20 -4.76
CA LEU A 37 -12.83 3.46 -4.14
C LEU A 37 -12.76 3.53 -2.61
N LEU A 38 -11.57 3.45 -2.03
CA LEU A 38 -11.35 3.64 -0.59
C LEU A 38 -11.81 5.05 -0.16
N GLN A 39 -11.39 6.09 -0.87
CA GLN A 39 -11.83 7.46 -0.56
C GLN A 39 -13.36 7.59 -0.66
N SER A 40 -13.96 7.02 -1.70
CA SER A 40 -15.42 7.03 -1.86
C SER A 40 -16.13 6.34 -0.70
N ARG A 41 -15.58 5.24 -0.19
CA ARG A 41 -16.13 4.50 0.96
C ARG A 41 -15.98 5.28 2.25
N ILE A 42 -14.83 5.91 2.48
CA ILE A 42 -14.57 6.80 3.63
C ILE A 42 -15.58 7.95 3.66
N ASN A 43 -15.82 8.59 2.51
CA ASN A 43 -16.79 9.67 2.39
C ASN A 43 -18.22 9.23 2.76
N LYS A 44 -18.61 8.01 2.37
CA LYS A 44 -19.92 7.44 2.72
C LYS A 44 -20.05 7.11 4.22
N MET A 45 -18.94 6.92 4.91
CA MET A 45 -18.90 6.68 6.36
C MET A 45 -18.82 7.98 7.17
N GLU A 46 -18.86 9.14 6.50
CA GLU A 46 -18.70 10.47 7.11
C GLU A 46 -17.42 10.60 7.97
N ALA A 47 -16.38 9.82 7.63
CA ALA A 47 -15.11 9.87 8.32
C ALA A 47 -14.19 10.94 7.72
N SER A 48 -13.57 11.76 8.57
CA SER A 48 -12.70 12.88 8.17
C SER A 48 -11.30 12.42 7.79
N TYR A 49 -11.20 11.56 6.76
CA TYR A 49 -9.92 11.10 6.22
C TYR A 49 -9.81 11.42 4.73
N ARG A 50 -8.61 11.85 4.33
CA ARG A 50 -8.24 12.05 2.93
C ARG A 50 -7.20 11.02 2.51
N VAL A 51 -7.46 10.31 1.43
CA VAL A 51 -6.54 9.34 0.83
C VAL A 51 -5.55 10.06 -0.08
N ILE A 52 -4.28 9.92 0.19
CA ILE A 52 -3.15 10.41 -0.62
C ILE A 52 -2.54 9.20 -1.31
N ASN A 53 -2.84 9.02 -2.58
CA ASN A 53 -2.25 7.94 -3.36
C ASN A 53 -0.86 8.36 -3.87
N ALA A 54 0.18 7.70 -3.37
CA ALA A 54 1.56 7.83 -3.81
C ALA A 54 2.06 6.56 -4.50
N GLY A 55 1.18 5.79 -5.15
CA GLY A 55 1.53 4.65 -5.98
C GLY A 55 2.33 5.07 -7.21
N VAL A 56 3.39 4.34 -7.52
CA VAL A 56 4.25 4.56 -8.69
C VAL A 56 4.48 3.24 -9.41
N SER A 57 4.00 3.13 -10.65
CA SER A 57 4.15 1.89 -11.43
C SER A 57 5.62 1.48 -11.57
N GLY A 58 5.90 0.19 -11.30
CA GLY A 58 7.26 -0.36 -11.34
C GLY A 58 8.13 -0.08 -10.12
N ASP A 59 7.60 0.61 -9.10
CA ASP A 59 8.35 0.93 -7.89
C ASP A 59 8.71 -0.32 -7.08
N THR A 60 9.82 -0.23 -6.38
CA THR A 60 10.39 -1.30 -5.55
C THR A 60 10.44 -0.86 -4.09
N THR A 61 10.76 -1.78 -3.20
CA THR A 61 11.01 -1.44 -1.79
C THR A 61 12.15 -0.44 -1.64
N SER A 62 13.17 -0.49 -2.50
CA SER A 62 14.28 0.48 -2.53
C SER A 62 13.81 1.87 -2.97
N GLY A 63 12.93 1.95 -3.96
CA GLY A 63 12.32 3.21 -4.38
C GLY A 63 11.42 3.79 -3.27
N GLY A 64 10.63 2.94 -2.62
CA GLY A 64 9.79 3.30 -1.48
C GLY A 64 10.59 3.97 -0.35
N ILE A 65 11.69 3.33 0.09
CA ILE A 65 12.58 3.90 1.13
C ILE A 65 13.06 5.30 0.75
N SER A 66 13.48 5.50 -0.48
CA SER A 66 14.07 6.77 -0.90
C SER A 66 13.07 7.92 -0.90
N ARG A 67 11.79 7.64 -1.17
CA ARG A 67 10.74 8.68 -1.26
C ARG A 67 9.89 8.82 -0.01
N LEU A 68 9.82 7.81 0.87
CA LEU A 68 8.98 7.83 2.07
C LEU A 68 9.25 9.04 2.99
N PRO A 69 10.49 9.41 3.35
CA PRO A 69 10.74 10.54 4.27
C PRO A 69 10.14 11.85 3.79
N ARG A 70 10.25 12.13 2.48
CA ARG A 70 9.66 13.33 1.89
C ARG A 70 8.14 13.31 1.92
N LEU A 71 7.54 12.13 1.68
CA LEU A 71 6.09 11.96 1.70
C LEU A 71 5.53 12.12 3.12
N LEU A 72 6.16 11.50 4.13
CA LEU A 72 5.77 11.65 5.52
C LEU A 72 5.83 13.12 5.96
N LYS A 73 6.92 13.82 5.63
CA LYS A 73 7.06 15.25 5.93
C LYS A 73 6.00 16.11 5.23
N LYS A 74 5.69 15.79 3.96
CA LYS A 74 4.75 16.60 3.16
C LYS A 74 3.31 16.44 3.60
N TYR A 75 2.90 15.23 3.94
CA TYR A 75 1.49 14.90 4.13
C TYR A 75 1.12 14.67 5.60
N SER A 76 2.10 14.48 6.49
CA SER A 76 1.91 14.21 7.92
C SER A 76 0.75 13.20 8.16
N PRO A 77 0.81 11.99 7.57
CA PRO A 77 -0.31 11.06 7.63
C PRO A 77 -0.48 10.49 9.04
N GLU A 78 -1.71 10.14 9.42
CA GLU A 78 -1.98 9.30 10.59
C GLU A 78 -1.84 7.82 10.27
N ILE A 79 -2.12 7.45 9.01
CA ILE A 79 -2.08 6.06 8.55
C ILE A 79 -1.21 5.99 7.31
N LEU A 80 -0.29 5.03 7.30
CA LEU A 80 0.47 4.60 6.14
C LEU A 80 -0.05 3.24 5.68
N ILE A 81 -0.57 3.15 4.48
CA ILE A 81 -0.82 1.88 3.80
C ILE A 81 0.42 1.57 2.96
N LEU A 82 1.13 0.49 3.31
CA LEU A 82 2.36 0.06 2.64
C LEU A 82 2.06 -1.14 1.75
N GLU A 83 2.16 -0.95 0.44
CA GLU A 83 1.89 -1.95 -0.60
C GLU A 83 3.05 -1.95 -1.60
N LEU A 84 4.16 -2.61 -1.26
CA LEU A 84 5.39 -2.72 -2.08
C LEU A 84 6.02 -4.11 -1.94
N GLY A 85 6.89 -4.41 -2.87
CA GLY A 85 7.66 -5.65 -2.91
C GLY A 85 7.32 -6.53 -4.12
N GLY A 86 6.20 -6.32 -4.78
CA GLY A 86 5.82 -7.07 -5.98
C GLY A 86 6.88 -7.00 -7.07
N ASN A 87 7.33 -5.80 -7.39
CA ASN A 87 8.39 -5.61 -8.40
C ASN A 87 9.76 -6.16 -7.97
N ASP A 88 10.07 -6.11 -6.68
CA ASP A 88 11.28 -6.76 -6.14
C ASP A 88 11.20 -8.26 -6.36
N GLY A 89 10.07 -8.88 -6.00
CA GLY A 89 9.83 -10.31 -6.17
C GLY A 89 9.90 -10.75 -7.62
N LEU A 90 9.23 -10.01 -8.53
CA LEU A 90 9.27 -10.30 -9.98
C LEU A 90 10.68 -10.19 -10.58
N ARG A 91 11.55 -9.36 -10.00
CA ARG A 91 12.96 -9.21 -10.41
C ARG A 91 13.93 -10.16 -9.71
N GLY A 92 13.42 -11.02 -8.81
CA GLY A 92 14.26 -11.97 -8.08
C GLY A 92 15.17 -11.30 -7.04
N THR A 93 14.79 -10.13 -6.51
CA THR A 93 15.52 -9.46 -5.42
C THR A 93 15.61 -10.37 -4.21
N SER A 94 16.74 -10.35 -3.48
CA SER A 94 16.90 -11.22 -2.32
C SER A 94 15.84 -10.94 -1.26
N LEU A 95 15.25 -12.01 -0.70
CA LEU A 95 14.20 -11.90 0.32
C LEU A 95 14.65 -11.05 1.51
N LYS A 96 15.92 -11.20 1.93
CA LYS A 96 16.51 -10.41 3.00
C LYS A 96 16.53 -8.90 2.70
N ALA A 97 16.78 -8.51 1.46
CA ALA A 97 16.78 -7.09 1.07
C ALA A 97 15.36 -6.51 1.07
N ILE A 98 14.38 -7.28 0.58
CA ILE A 98 12.97 -6.88 0.59
C ILE A 98 12.50 -6.70 2.03
N GLU A 99 12.72 -7.69 2.88
CA GLU A 99 12.33 -7.68 4.30
C GLU A 99 12.95 -6.49 5.03
N LYS A 100 14.26 -6.28 4.86
CA LYS A 100 14.96 -5.13 5.46
C LYS A 100 14.34 -3.80 5.02
N ASN A 101 14.11 -3.61 3.74
CA ASN A 101 13.57 -2.37 3.20
C ASN A 101 12.15 -2.09 3.72
N LEU A 102 11.30 -3.10 3.77
CA LEU A 102 9.95 -2.98 4.35
C LEU A 102 10.01 -2.67 5.85
N SER A 103 10.86 -3.38 6.61
CA SER A 103 11.07 -3.12 8.04
C SER A 103 11.56 -1.71 8.32
N ASP A 104 12.51 -1.20 7.52
CA ASP A 104 13.03 0.17 7.67
C ASP A 104 11.92 1.22 7.42
N MET A 105 11.05 1.00 6.43
CA MET A 105 9.90 1.88 6.16
C MET A 105 8.87 1.84 7.29
N ILE A 106 8.56 0.67 7.82
CA ILE A 106 7.66 0.47 8.96
C ILE A 106 8.19 1.21 10.19
N ASN A 107 9.46 0.98 10.53
CA ASN A 107 10.13 1.64 11.66
C ASN A 107 10.12 3.17 11.52
N SER A 108 10.38 3.69 10.32
CA SER A 108 10.33 5.13 10.05
C SER A 108 8.95 5.73 10.32
N ALA A 109 7.88 5.03 9.89
CA ALA A 109 6.51 5.47 10.12
C ALA A 109 6.12 5.38 11.60
N GLN A 110 6.39 4.25 12.26
CA GLN A 110 6.05 4.03 13.66
C GLN A 110 6.81 4.99 14.60
N SER A 111 8.08 5.31 14.28
CA SER A 111 8.85 6.31 15.03
C SER A 111 8.25 7.73 14.96
N SER A 112 7.37 7.97 14.00
CA SER A 112 6.61 9.21 13.84
C SER A 112 5.17 9.10 14.35
N ASN A 113 4.84 8.05 15.11
CA ASN A 113 3.50 7.73 15.62
C ASN A 113 2.45 7.53 14.50
N ILE A 114 2.88 7.04 13.34
CA ILE A 114 2.00 6.74 12.21
C ILE A 114 1.59 5.27 12.29
N THR A 115 0.29 5.01 12.24
CA THR A 115 -0.24 3.65 12.15
C THR A 115 0.08 3.06 10.77
N VAL A 116 0.61 1.84 10.74
CA VAL A 116 0.95 1.16 9.48
C VAL A 116 -0.01 0.02 9.24
N LEU A 117 -0.64 0.02 8.05
CA LEU A 117 -1.36 -1.11 7.49
C LEU A 117 -0.51 -1.72 6.39
N LEU A 118 -0.15 -2.98 6.52
CA LEU A 118 0.65 -3.69 5.53
C LEU A 118 -0.25 -4.46 4.56
N ILE A 119 -0.01 -4.31 3.26
CA ILE A 119 -0.66 -5.13 2.24
C ILE A 119 0.36 -6.13 1.70
N GLY A 120 0.10 -7.42 1.92
CA GLY A 120 0.91 -8.51 1.41
C GLY A 120 0.66 -8.72 -0.08
N VAL A 121 1.73 -8.89 -0.83
CA VAL A 121 1.71 -9.18 -2.27
C VAL A 121 2.03 -10.66 -2.48
N GLN A 122 1.43 -11.27 -3.49
CA GLN A 122 1.73 -12.64 -3.91
C GLN A 122 2.45 -12.64 -5.26
N LEU A 123 3.37 -13.57 -5.42
CA LEU A 123 4.05 -13.80 -6.70
C LEU A 123 3.39 -14.94 -7.47
N PRO A 124 3.44 -14.89 -8.81
CA PRO A 124 3.03 -16.02 -9.63
C PRO A 124 3.83 -17.30 -9.29
N PRO A 125 3.20 -18.50 -9.38
CA PRO A 125 3.82 -19.73 -8.89
C PRO A 125 5.04 -20.19 -9.70
N ASN A 126 5.26 -19.66 -10.89
CA ASN A 126 6.40 -19.97 -11.75
C ASN A 126 7.76 -19.44 -11.23
N TYR A 127 7.76 -18.65 -10.14
CA TYR A 127 9.00 -18.21 -9.48
C TYR A 127 9.59 -19.26 -8.53
N GLY A 128 8.99 -20.44 -8.43
CA GLY A 128 9.43 -21.55 -7.60
C GLY A 128 8.92 -21.48 -6.16
N ALA A 129 8.45 -22.63 -5.66
CA ALA A 129 7.74 -22.72 -4.38
C ALA A 129 8.55 -22.20 -3.18
N LEU A 130 9.86 -22.41 -3.16
CA LEU A 130 10.71 -21.95 -2.05
C LEU A 130 10.77 -20.41 -1.98
N TYR A 131 10.95 -19.76 -3.14
CA TYR A 131 11.03 -18.31 -3.21
C TYR A 131 9.68 -17.65 -2.96
N THR A 132 8.61 -18.13 -3.59
CA THR A 132 7.26 -17.58 -3.40
C THR A 132 6.79 -17.70 -1.96
N LYS A 133 7.01 -18.86 -1.32
CA LYS A 133 6.66 -19.03 0.09
C LYS A 133 7.53 -18.16 1.01
N GLY A 134 8.82 -18.06 0.74
CA GLY A 134 9.71 -17.16 1.48
C GLY A 134 9.28 -15.70 1.36
N PHE A 135 8.88 -15.28 0.15
CA PHE A 135 8.38 -13.94 -0.12
C PHE A 135 7.07 -13.63 0.65
N GLU A 136 6.10 -14.53 0.61
CA GLU A 136 4.84 -14.37 1.38
C GLU A 136 5.08 -14.31 2.90
N ASN A 137 6.03 -15.10 3.40
CA ASN A 137 6.38 -15.13 4.82
C ASN A 137 6.97 -13.81 5.33
N ILE A 138 7.58 -12.98 4.46
CA ILE A 138 8.10 -11.66 4.84
C ILE A 138 6.96 -10.81 5.43
N PHE A 139 5.84 -10.73 4.74
CA PHE A 139 4.73 -9.86 5.16
C PHE A 139 4.13 -10.31 6.50
N SER A 140 3.88 -11.61 6.65
CA SER A 140 3.36 -12.17 7.91
C SER A 140 4.37 -12.06 9.05
N GLY A 141 5.65 -12.22 8.76
CA GLY A 141 6.75 -12.03 9.73
C GLY A 141 6.81 -10.59 10.23
N LEU A 142 6.86 -9.63 9.32
CA LEU A 142 6.90 -8.21 9.64
C LEU A 142 5.63 -7.74 10.38
N ALA A 143 4.45 -8.20 9.97
CA ALA A 143 3.22 -7.86 10.66
C ALA A 143 3.24 -8.33 12.13
N LYS A 144 3.72 -9.55 12.37
CA LYS A 144 3.89 -10.09 13.73
C LYS A 144 4.96 -9.35 14.53
N GLU A 145 6.11 -9.08 13.92
CA GLU A 145 7.26 -8.42 14.57
C GLU A 145 6.93 -7.00 15.02
N HIS A 146 6.25 -6.24 14.15
CA HIS A 146 5.94 -4.83 14.37
C HIS A 146 4.53 -4.58 14.92
N GLY A 147 3.73 -5.64 15.16
CA GLY A 147 2.35 -5.52 15.67
C GLY A 147 1.41 -4.81 14.70
N LEU A 148 1.48 -5.14 13.40
CA LEU A 148 0.71 -4.49 12.34
C LEU A 148 -0.54 -5.29 11.96
N ASP A 149 -1.56 -4.57 11.50
CA ASP A 149 -2.61 -5.18 10.69
C ASP A 149 -2.06 -5.53 9.30
N LEU A 150 -2.40 -6.73 8.83
CA LEU A 150 -1.99 -7.25 7.53
C LEU A 150 -3.19 -7.64 6.69
N ILE A 151 -3.30 -7.04 5.50
CA ILE A 151 -4.20 -7.51 4.46
C ILE A 151 -3.39 -8.43 3.54
N GLN A 152 -3.70 -9.72 3.54
CA GLN A 152 -3.08 -10.65 2.60
C GLN A 152 -3.69 -10.45 1.21
N GLY A 153 -2.84 -10.14 0.25
CA GLY A 153 -3.23 -10.15 -1.16
C GLY A 153 -3.70 -11.54 -1.59
N SER A 154 -4.75 -11.61 -2.38
CA SER A 154 -5.31 -12.89 -2.85
C SER A 154 -5.24 -13.00 -4.38
N LEU A 155 -4.03 -12.98 -4.92
CA LEU A 155 -3.81 -13.14 -6.37
C LEU A 155 -4.52 -14.39 -6.92
N LYS A 156 -4.45 -15.50 -6.17
CA LYS A 156 -5.10 -16.76 -6.56
C LYS A 156 -6.62 -16.61 -6.66
N THR A 157 -7.25 -15.94 -5.72
CA THR A 157 -8.69 -15.67 -5.75
C THR A 157 -9.04 -14.78 -6.93
N MET A 158 -8.29 -13.70 -7.13
CA MET A 158 -8.52 -12.77 -8.24
C MET A 158 -8.37 -13.45 -9.62
N VAL A 159 -7.39 -14.32 -9.77
CA VAL A 159 -7.22 -15.13 -10.99
C VAL A 159 -8.41 -16.06 -11.22
N ASN A 160 -8.84 -16.78 -10.18
CA ASN A 160 -9.95 -17.74 -10.27
C ASN A 160 -11.29 -17.06 -10.56
N GLU A 161 -11.48 -15.84 -10.12
CA GLU A 161 -12.70 -15.04 -10.31
C GLU A 161 -12.67 -14.16 -11.56
N GLY A 162 -11.60 -14.28 -12.38
CA GLY A 162 -11.47 -13.48 -13.62
C GLY A 162 -11.24 -11.99 -13.39
N MET A 163 -10.73 -11.61 -12.21
CA MET A 163 -10.49 -10.22 -11.81
C MET A 163 -9.14 -9.68 -12.26
N MET A 164 -8.47 -10.35 -13.19
CA MET A 164 -7.14 -9.94 -13.69
C MET A 164 -7.22 -9.39 -15.11
N GLN A 165 -6.32 -8.44 -15.39
CA GLN A 165 -6.03 -8.00 -16.75
C GLN A 165 -5.34 -9.12 -17.55
N SER A 166 -5.21 -8.93 -18.85
CA SER A 166 -4.59 -9.93 -19.76
C SER A 166 -3.12 -10.23 -19.44
N ASP A 167 -2.44 -9.36 -18.68
CA ASP A 167 -1.05 -9.56 -18.24
C ASP A 167 -0.93 -10.55 -17.06
N GLY A 168 -2.04 -10.92 -16.42
CA GLY A 168 -2.07 -11.83 -15.27
C GLY A 168 -1.40 -11.31 -14.01
N ILE A 169 -1.10 -10.01 -13.94
CA ILE A 169 -0.40 -9.34 -12.83
C ILE A 169 -1.29 -8.28 -12.19
N HIS A 170 -1.95 -7.47 -13.02
CA HIS A 170 -2.76 -6.35 -12.54
C HIS A 170 -4.24 -6.72 -12.49
N PRO A 171 -4.95 -6.29 -11.42
CA PRO A 171 -6.40 -6.42 -11.34
C PRO A 171 -7.11 -5.63 -12.44
N ASN A 172 -8.27 -6.13 -12.88
CA ASN A 172 -9.20 -5.39 -13.71
C ASN A 172 -10.20 -4.59 -12.86
N VAL A 173 -11.30 -4.13 -13.44
CA VAL A 173 -12.33 -3.29 -12.79
C VAL A 173 -13.43 -4.06 -12.03
N LEU A 174 -13.36 -5.39 -11.96
CA LEU A 174 -14.39 -6.25 -11.31
C LEU A 174 -14.29 -6.26 -9.80
#